data_11d9ddeedb5d0fccbbd160daf3a1bcbb
#
_entry.id   11d9ddeedb5d0fccbbd160daf3a1bcbb
#
_cell.length_a   1.000
_cell.length_b   1.000
_cell.length_c   1.000
_cell.angle_alpha   90.00
_cell.angle_beta   90.00
_cell.angle_gamma   90.00
#
_symmetry.space_group_name_H-M   'P 1'
#
loop_
_entity.id
_entity.type
_entity.pdbx_description
1 polymer ?
#
loop_
_entity_poly.entity_id
_entity_poly.type
_entity_poly.pdbx_seq_one_letter_code
_entity_poly.pdbx_strand_id
1 'polypeptide(L)'
;AIADLTGLGEALRTWVELGLDSAWSSPWTPSLPLAGIPIPPAGGLPRSVTDWLFLLYLAGVLLSALWLAAGGLRLRRSLGEAVPVAGARLEAVAALAERFGLSMPRRVVESRAASTPFLVGVVRPVLVLPMGWAPDRKVILHELIHLKQRDVAAGWVTALFRCVHWCNPFLWRIFDRIDNQREQRCDQLVLERLEGEDRRDYGRV
;
A
#
# COMPACT_ATOMS: atom_id res chain seq x y z
N ALA A 1 10.25 -2.08 -42.14
CA ALA A 1 10.15 -3.49 -41.75
C ALA A 1 9.13 -3.59 -40.65
N ILE A 2 7.89 -3.87 -40.98
CA ILE A 2 6.82 -4.18 -40.05
C ILE A 2 7.01 -5.64 -39.72
N ALA A 3 7.53 -5.93 -38.53
CA ALA A 3 7.71 -7.28 -38.03
C ALA A 3 6.35 -7.94 -37.85
N ASP A 4 6.24 -9.11 -38.39
CA ASP A 4 5.10 -10.02 -38.47
C ASP A 4 4.50 -10.27 -37.05
N LEU A 5 3.43 -9.59 -36.74
CA LEU A 5 2.66 -9.78 -35.49
C LEU A 5 1.72 -11.01 -35.55
N THR A 6 1.63 -11.67 -36.69
CA THR A 6 0.75 -12.84 -36.88
C THR A 6 1.34 -14.10 -36.20
N GLY A 7 2.67 -14.26 -36.22
CA GLY A 7 3.35 -15.38 -35.58
C GLY A 7 3.29 -15.38 -34.04
N LEU A 8 3.20 -14.19 -33.43
CA LEU A 8 3.05 -14.06 -31.97
C LEU A 8 1.65 -14.46 -31.50
N GLY A 9 0.63 -14.21 -32.33
CA GLY A 9 -0.76 -14.58 -32.03
C GLY A 9 -0.97 -16.10 -32.07
N GLU A 10 -0.35 -16.79 -33.00
CA GLU A 10 -0.41 -18.26 -33.08
C GLU A 10 0.39 -18.94 -31.98
N ALA A 11 1.58 -18.42 -31.65
CA ALA A 11 2.36 -18.94 -30.54
C ALA A 11 1.64 -18.80 -29.21
N LEU A 12 0.97 -17.67 -28.95
CA LEU A 12 0.16 -17.46 -27.74
C LEU A 12 -1.06 -18.38 -27.67
N ARG A 13 -1.74 -18.64 -28.79
CA ARG A 13 -2.85 -19.60 -28.84
C ARG A 13 -2.38 -21.02 -28.54
N THR A 14 -1.27 -21.45 -29.14
CA THR A 14 -0.69 -22.78 -28.90
C THR A 14 -0.24 -22.94 -27.43
N TRP A 15 0.31 -21.89 -26.80
CA TRP A 15 0.66 -21.90 -25.39
C TRP A 15 -0.56 -21.97 -24.47
N VAL A 16 -1.64 -21.27 -24.81
CA VAL A 16 -2.88 -21.29 -24.04
C VAL A 16 -3.56 -22.66 -24.16
N GLU A 17 -3.62 -23.25 -25.35
CA GLU A 17 -4.20 -24.57 -25.58
C GLU A 17 -3.39 -25.69 -24.92
N LEU A 18 -2.05 -25.68 -25.05
CA LEU A 18 -1.17 -26.66 -24.39
C LEU A 18 -1.11 -26.49 -22.87
N GLY A 19 -1.26 -25.28 -22.36
CA GLY A 19 -1.22 -24.97 -20.91
C GLY A 19 -2.52 -25.34 -20.20
N LEU A 20 -3.67 -25.22 -20.85
CA LEU A 20 -4.96 -25.52 -20.25
C LEU A 20 -5.26 -27.03 -20.17
N ASP A 21 -4.91 -27.78 -21.21
CA ASP A 21 -5.18 -29.23 -21.24
C ASP A 21 -4.28 -30.03 -20.29
N SER A 22 -3.03 -29.57 -20.06
CA SER A 22 -2.11 -30.24 -19.14
C SER A 22 -2.31 -29.86 -17.66
N ALA A 23 -2.82 -28.68 -17.40
CA ALA A 23 -3.05 -28.20 -16.03
C ALA A 23 -4.28 -28.81 -15.38
N TRP A 24 -5.26 -29.24 -16.17
CA TRP A 24 -6.54 -29.80 -15.64
C TRP A 24 -6.57 -31.32 -15.60
N SER A 25 -5.59 -32.04 -16.15
CA SER A 25 -5.45 -33.50 -16.05
C SER A 25 -4.59 -33.93 -14.85
N SER A 26 -4.31 -33.06 -13.92
CA SER A 26 -3.59 -33.41 -12.69
C SER A 26 -4.42 -34.34 -11.83
N PRO A 27 -3.88 -35.48 -11.39
CA PRO A 27 -4.56 -36.38 -10.45
C PRO A 27 -4.80 -35.79 -9.06
N TRP A 28 -4.37 -34.52 -8.85
CA TRP A 28 -4.50 -33.73 -7.61
C TRP A 28 -5.59 -32.65 -7.71
N THR A 29 -6.50 -32.68 -8.69
CA THR A 29 -7.72 -31.91 -8.54
C THR A 29 -8.50 -32.53 -7.40
N PRO A 30 -8.52 -31.96 -6.17
CA PRO A 30 -9.47 -32.44 -5.18
C PRO A 30 -10.84 -32.16 -5.79
N SER A 31 -11.57 -33.22 -6.13
CA SER A 31 -13.00 -33.11 -6.36
C SER A 31 -13.60 -32.71 -5.01
N LEU A 32 -13.55 -31.39 -4.73
CA LEU A 32 -14.36 -30.85 -3.65
C LEU A 32 -15.80 -31.13 -4.05
N PRO A 33 -16.51 -32.03 -3.35
CA PRO A 33 -17.91 -32.24 -3.62
C PRO A 33 -18.63 -30.94 -3.21
N LEU A 34 -18.80 -30.03 -4.16
CA LEU A 34 -19.69 -28.88 -3.98
C LEU A 34 -21.15 -29.30 -3.77
N ALA A 35 -21.45 -30.58 -4.06
CA ALA A 35 -22.72 -31.26 -3.76
C ALA A 35 -22.73 -31.62 -2.27
N GLY A 36 -23.01 -30.67 -1.39
CA GLY A 36 -23.12 -30.92 0.04
C GLY A 36 -22.81 -29.72 0.94
N ILE A 37 -22.42 -28.59 0.38
CA ILE A 37 -22.45 -27.34 1.18
C ILE A 37 -23.93 -27.00 1.34
N PRO A 38 -24.51 -27.14 2.55
CA PRO A 38 -25.89 -26.73 2.77
C PRO A 38 -25.97 -25.23 2.55
N ILE A 39 -26.50 -24.80 1.40
CA ILE A 39 -26.85 -23.41 1.18
C ILE A 39 -28.01 -23.16 2.14
N PRO A 40 -27.85 -22.37 3.20
CA PRO A 40 -28.95 -22.07 4.11
C PRO A 40 -30.07 -21.43 3.30
N PRO A 41 -31.35 -21.79 3.55
CA PRO A 41 -32.47 -21.18 2.86
C PRO A 41 -32.42 -19.67 3.04
N ALA A 42 -32.48 -18.94 1.92
CA ALA A 42 -32.46 -17.49 1.91
C ALA A 42 -33.58 -16.96 2.84
N GLY A 43 -33.22 -16.31 3.96
CA GLY A 43 -34.15 -15.61 4.84
C GLY A 43 -34.41 -16.25 6.21
N GLY A 44 -33.69 -17.31 6.60
CA GLY A 44 -33.80 -17.84 7.98
C GLY A 44 -32.92 -17.10 8.99
N LEU A 45 -33.42 -16.87 10.21
CA LEU A 45 -32.58 -16.43 11.33
C LEU A 45 -31.47 -17.45 11.61
N PRO A 46 -30.29 -17.02 12.07
CA PRO A 46 -29.18 -17.94 12.39
C PRO A 46 -29.66 -18.96 13.45
N ARG A 47 -29.49 -20.23 13.13
CA ARG A 47 -30.01 -21.36 13.94
C ARG A 47 -28.91 -22.12 14.66
N SER A 48 -27.67 -21.94 14.26
CA SER A 48 -26.50 -22.63 14.84
C SER A 48 -25.53 -21.63 15.48
N VAL A 49 -24.73 -22.12 16.41
CA VAL A 49 -23.62 -21.33 16.99
C VAL A 49 -22.66 -20.88 15.90
N THR A 50 -22.45 -21.74 14.88
CA THR A 50 -21.57 -21.42 13.74
C THR A 50 -22.08 -20.23 12.95
N ASP A 51 -23.40 -20.11 12.74
CA ASP A 51 -24.00 -18.97 12.02
C ASP A 51 -23.75 -17.65 12.78
N TRP A 52 -23.92 -17.69 14.12
CA TRP A 52 -23.63 -16.52 14.96
C TRP A 52 -22.16 -16.14 14.98
N LEU A 53 -21.24 -17.11 15.04
CA LEU A 53 -19.80 -16.86 14.94
C LEU A 53 -19.42 -16.26 13.59
N PHE A 54 -20.01 -16.77 12.52
CA PHE A 54 -19.79 -16.23 11.18
C PHE A 54 -20.31 -14.78 11.05
N LEU A 55 -21.50 -14.50 11.55
CA LEU A 55 -22.05 -13.13 11.57
C LEU A 55 -21.19 -12.18 12.41
N LEU A 56 -20.73 -12.63 13.57
CA LEU A 56 -19.82 -11.86 14.42
C LEU A 56 -18.52 -11.54 13.68
N TYR A 57 -17.95 -12.53 12.98
CA TYR A 57 -16.76 -12.34 12.17
C TYR A 57 -17.00 -11.30 11.06
N LEU A 58 -18.08 -11.42 10.29
CA LEU A 58 -18.43 -10.46 9.25
C LEU A 58 -18.68 -9.06 9.80
N ALA A 59 -19.34 -8.95 10.94
CA ALA A 59 -19.56 -7.67 11.62
C ALA A 59 -18.22 -7.02 11.99
N GLY A 60 -17.26 -7.78 12.51
CA GLY A 60 -15.93 -7.28 12.82
C GLY A 60 -15.14 -6.83 11.58
N VAL A 61 -15.22 -7.58 10.47
CA VAL A 61 -14.64 -7.16 9.18
C VAL A 61 -15.26 -5.84 8.72
N LEU A 62 -16.60 -5.73 8.74
CA LEU A 62 -17.32 -4.53 8.32
C LEU A 62 -16.95 -3.32 9.19
N LEU A 63 -16.95 -3.48 10.52
CA LEU A 63 -16.58 -2.41 11.45
C LEU A 63 -15.14 -1.94 11.23
N SER A 64 -14.20 -2.87 11.02
CA SER A 64 -12.81 -2.55 10.72
C SER A 64 -12.66 -1.81 9.39
N ALA A 65 -13.38 -2.24 8.35
CA ALA A 65 -13.40 -1.58 7.05
C ALA A 65 -14.03 -0.17 7.12
N LEU A 66 -15.12 0.00 7.87
CA LEU A 66 -15.74 1.30 8.10
C LEU A 66 -14.82 2.23 8.86
N TRP A 67 -14.11 1.73 9.89
CA TRP A 67 -13.12 2.51 10.63
C TRP A 67 -11.97 2.97 9.74
N LEU A 68 -11.43 2.08 8.89
CA LEU A 68 -10.41 2.41 7.90
C LEU A 68 -10.91 3.47 6.90
N ALA A 69 -12.12 3.30 6.37
CA ALA A 69 -12.74 4.25 5.45
C ALA A 69 -12.97 5.62 6.11
N ALA A 70 -13.44 5.64 7.37
CA ALA A 70 -13.61 6.87 8.14
C ALA A 70 -12.28 7.59 8.37
N GLY A 71 -11.19 6.85 8.67
CA GLY A 71 -9.83 7.38 8.75
C GLY A 71 -9.38 8.03 7.45
N GLY A 72 -9.56 7.34 6.34
CA GLY A 72 -9.27 7.87 5.00
C GLY A 72 -10.06 9.12 4.64
N LEU A 73 -11.37 9.15 5.00
CA LEU A 73 -12.22 10.32 4.78
C LEU A 73 -11.80 11.52 5.65
N ARG A 74 -11.43 11.28 6.92
CA ARG A 74 -10.90 12.33 7.81
C ARG A 74 -9.63 12.91 7.23
N LEU A 75 -8.67 12.06 6.83
CA LEU A 75 -7.44 12.49 6.20
C LEU A 75 -7.73 13.30 4.93
N ARG A 76 -8.61 12.83 4.06
CA ARG A 76 -8.99 13.55 2.84
C ARG A 76 -9.60 14.93 3.15
N ARG A 77 -10.44 15.03 4.17
CA ARG A 77 -11.01 16.32 4.62
C ARG A 77 -9.93 17.25 5.17
N SER A 78 -9.03 16.74 6.01
CA SER A 78 -7.91 17.52 6.56
C SER A 78 -6.97 18.05 5.47
N LEU A 79 -6.87 17.34 4.35
CA LEU A 79 -6.07 17.76 3.19
C LEU A 79 -6.85 18.64 2.20
N GLY A 80 -8.17 18.84 2.40
CA GLY A 80 -9.00 19.67 1.55
C GLY A 80 -8.57 21.13 1.52
N GLU A 81 -7.93 21.62 2.57
CA GLU A 81 -7.38 22.98 2.70
C GLU A 81 -5.88 23.05 2.39
N ALA A 82 -5.30 21.97 1.89
CA ALA A 82 -3.88 21.93 1.57
C ALA A 82 -3.55 22.83 0.36
N VAL A 83 -2.51 23.63 0.49
CA VAL A 83 -2.08 24.59 -0.54
C VAL A 83 -0.91 24.00 -1.34
N PRO A 84 -0.91 24.10 -2.67
CA PRO A 84 0.23 23.66 -3.47
C PRO A 84 1.50 24.40 -3.08
N VAL A 85 2.60 23.66 -2.90
CA VAL A 85 3.92 24.24 -2.68
C VAL A 85 4.45 24.79 -3.99
N ALA A 86 5.01 26.00 -3.96
CA ALA A 86 5.60 26.67 -5.10
C ALA A 86 6.95 27.34 -4.76
N GLY A 87 7.67 27.80 -5.78
CA GLY A 87 8.94 28.53 -5.62
C GLY A 87 10.06 27.66 -5.03
N ALA A 88 10.95 28.31 -4.27
CA ALA A 88 12.19 27.71 -3.77
C ALA A 88 12.02 26.40 -3.00
N ARG A 89 10.87 26.19 -2.34
CA ARG A 89 10.61 24.93 -1.62
C ARG A 89 10.33 23.76 -2.56
N LEU A 90 9.57 23.99 -3.61
CA LEU A 90 9.33 22.96 -4.63
C LEU A 90 10.63 22.61 -5.37
N GLU A 91 11.43 23.64 -5.68
CA GLU A 91 12.74 23.49 -6.30
C GLU A 91 13.70 22.70 -5.42
N ALA A 92 13.69 22.94 -4.10
CA ALA A 92 14.51 22.16 -3.16
C ALA A 92 14.13 20.68 -3.14
N VAL A 93 12.84 20.33 -3.18
CA VAL A 93 12.37 18.93 -3.29
C VAL A 93 12.78 18.33 -4.62
N ALA A 94 12.64 19.09 -5.73
CA ALA A 94 12.99 18.64 -7.07
C ALA A 94 14.50 18.40 -7.19
N ALA A 95 15.33 19.35 -6.73
CA ALA A 95 16.78 19.23 -6.75
C ALA A 95 17.26 18.00 -5.91
N LEU A 96 16.59 17.73 -4.80
CA LEU A 96 16.91 16.57 -3.98
C LEU A 96 16.53 15.26 -4.68
N ALA A 97 15.36 15.22 -5.30
CA ALA A 97 14.91 14.06 -6.08
C ALA A 97 15.88 13.78 -7.26
N GLU A 98 16.27 14.81 -7.99
CA GLU A 98 17.22 14.72 -9.10
C GLU A 98 18.60 14.25 -8.62
N ARG A 99 19.14 14.87 -7.56
CA ARG A 99 20.45 14.52 -6.99
C ARG A 99 20.56 13.04 -6.64
N PHE A 100 19.49 12.44 -6.11
CA PHE A 100 19.46 11.04 -5.67
C PHE A 100 18.83 10.07 -6.66
N GLY A 101 18.48 10.52 -7.87
CA GLY A 101 17.84 9.69 -8.89
C GLY A 101 16.50 9.10 -8.43
N LEU A 102 15.71 9.91 -7.70
CA LEU A 102 14.40 9.55 -7.19
C LEU A 102 13.29 10.21 -8.00
N SER A 103 12.13 9.57 -8.03
CA SER A 103 10.96 10.12 -8.70
C SER A 103 10.33 11.25 -7.88
N MET A 104 9.91 12.32 -8.54
CA MET A 104 9.10 13.36 -7.91
C MET A 104 7.69 12.87 -7.61
N PRO A 105 7.12 13.22 -6.46
CA PRO A 105 5.69 13.02 -6.21
C PRO A 105 4.89 13.85 -7.21
N ARG A 106 3.67 13.38 -7.53
CA ARG A 106 2.81 14.08 -8.51
C ARG A 106 2.44 15.49 -8.07
N ARG A 107 2.34 15.71 -6.77
CA ARG A 107 2.06 17.00 -6.13
C ARG A 107 2.83 17.10 -4.83
N VAL A 108 3.22 18.31 -4.48
CA VAL A 108 3.73 18.67 -3.16
C VAL A 108 2.78 19.73 -2.62
N VAL A 109 2.25 19.51 -1.43
CA VAL A 109 1.27 20.40 -0.79
C VAL A 109 1.68 20.70 0.65
N GLU A 110 1.28 21.86 1.16
CA GLU A 110 1.40 22.21 2.57
C GLU A 110 0.04 22.13 3.25
N SER A 111 0.02 21.60 4.47
CA SER A 111 -1.19 21.52 5.29
C SER A 111 -0.92 21.88 6.73
N ARG A 112 -1.86 22.64 7.34
CA ARG A 112 -1.83 22.93 8.78
C ARG A 112 -2.14 21.70 9.64
N ALA A 113 -2.80 20.70 9.07
CA ALA A 113 -3.13 19.46 9.74
C ALA A 113 -1.95 18.47 9.82
N ALA A 114 -0.88 18.74 9.05
CA ALA A 114 0.34 17.94 9.08
C ALA A 114 1.29 18.45 10.17
N SER A 115 1.77 17.55 11.03
CA SER A 115 2.84 17.82 12.01
C SER A 115 4.21 17.39 11.50
N THR A 116 4.25 16.40 10.63
CA THR A 116 5.45 15.88 9.98
C THR A 116 5.18 15.70 8.49
N PRO A 117 6.19 15.72 7.62
CA PRO A 117 6.04 15.31 6.23
C PRO A 117 5.52 13.88 6.12
N PHE A 118 4.70 13.61 5.12
CA PHE A 118 4.23 12.25 4.82
C PHE A 118 3.71 12.13 3.39
N LEU A 119 3.67 10.89 2.88
CA LEU A 119 3.10 10.56 1.58
C LEU A 119 1.67 10.05 1.69
N VAL A 120 0.83 10.46 0.75
CA VAL A 120 -0.56 9.99 0.62
C VAL A 120 -0.91 9.71 -0.84
N GLY A 121 -1.79 8.74 -1.07
CA GLY A 121 -2.26 8.38 -2.41
C GLY A 121 -1.46 7.26 -3.06
N VAL A 122 -2.16 6.18 -3.45
CA VAL A 122 -1.55 4.98 -4.04
C VAL A 122 -1.20 5.20 -5.51
N VAL A 123 -2.15 5.70 -6.30
CA VAL A 123 -2.00 5.87 -7.76
C VAL A 123 -1.37 7.21 -8.11
N ARG A 124 -1.69 8.23 -7.33
CA ARG A 124 -1.22 9.60 -7.53
C ARG A 124 -0.62 10.12 -6.23
N PRO A 125 0.62 9.75 -5.92
CA PRO A 125 1.25 10.10 -4.67
C PRO A 125 1.42 11.61 -4.54
N VAL A 126 1.05 12.11 -3.37
CA VAL A 126 1.16 13.50 -2.96
C VAL A 126 2.05 13.56 -1.73
N LEU A 127 3.08 14.39 -1.75
CA LEU A 127 3.89 14.70 -0.58
C LEU A 127 3.22 15.85 0.17
N VAL A 128 2.89 15.62 1.42
CA VAL A 128 2.30 16.61 2.32
C VAL A 128 3.37 17.12 3.26
N LEU A 129 3.56 18.41 3.30
CA LEU A 129 4.50 19.10 4.18
C LEU A 129 3.74 19.89 5.26
N PRO A 130 4.26 20.00 6.47
CA PRO A 130 3.71 20.92 7.47
C PRO A 130 3.81 22.36 6.98
N MET A 131 2.81 23.18 7.28
CA MET A 131 2.82 24.59 6.91
C MET A 131 3.93 25.35 7.63
N GLY A 132 4.72 26.11 6.88
CA GLY A 132 5.83 26.88 7.43
C GLY A 132 7.05 26.06 7.85
N TRP A 133 7.04 24.75 7.63
CA TRP A 133 8.17 23.87 7.97
C TRP A 133 9.37 24.13 7.05
N ALA A 134 10.55 24.29 7.66
CA ALA A 134 11.79 24.37 6.89
C ALA A 134 12.13 22.97 6.35
N PRO A 135 12.34 22.81 5.03
CA PRO A 135 12.57 21.50 4.45
C PRO A 135 13.90 20.91 4.94
N ASP A 136 13.81 19.90 5.83
CA ASP A 136 14.95 19.09 6.19
C ASP A 136 15.21 18.09 5.06
N ARG A 137 16.42 18.14 4.50
CA ARG A 137 16.85 17.29 3.39
C ARG A 137 16.73 15.80 3.74
N LYS A 138 17.01 15.43 4.97
CA LYS A 138 17.02 14.04 5.44
C LYS A 138 15.60 13.49 5.46
N VAL A 139 14.65 14.26 5.97
CA VAL A 139 13.24 13.88 6.06
C VAL A 139 12.61 13.83 4.67
N ILE A 140 12.90 14.80 3.80
CA ILE A 140 12.41 14.76 2.41
C ILE A 140 12.98 13.54 1.67
N LEU A 141 14.26 13.23 1.85
CA LEU A 141 14.89 12.07 1.23
C LEU A 141 14.21 10.76 1.69
N HIS A 142 13.89 10.65 2.98
CA HIS A 142 13.17 9.53 3.55
C HIS A 142 11.80 9.34 2.87
N GLU A 143 11.01 10.40 2.75
CA GLU A 143 9.71 10.37 2.07
C GLU A 143 9.82 10.01 0.58
N LEU A 144 10.83 10.52 -0.13
CA LEU A 144 11.07 10.18 -1.52
C LEU A 144 11.49 8.71 -1.71
N ILE A 145 12.14 8.10 -0.71
CA ILE A 145 12.46 6.67 -0.73
C ILE A 145 11.18 5.84 -0.54
N HIS A 146 10.29 6.21 0.38
CA HIS A 146 8.98 5.59 0.52
C HIS A 146 8.17 5.65 -0.78
N LEU A 147 8.26 6.78 -1.50
CA LEU A 147 7.64 6.92 -2.81
C LEU A 147 8.20 5.91 -3.82
N LYS A 148 9.52 5.77 -3.89
CA LYS A 148 10.20 4.82 -4.78
C LYS A 148 9.83 3.38 -4.46
N GLN A 149 9.70 3.02 -3.19
CA GLN A 149 9.34 1.67 -2.73
C GLN A 149 7.84 1.38 -2.82
N ARG A 150 7.02 2.38 -3.15
CA ARG A 150 5.54 2.27 -3.16
C ARG A 150 4.95 1.87 -1.81
N ASP A 151 5.54 2.34 -0.74
CA ASP A 151 5.18 1.96 0.63
C ASP A 151 3.76 2.32 1.00
N VAL A 152 3.21 3.38 0.43
CA VAL A 152 1.79 3.73 0.59
C VAL A 152 0.88 2.61 0.07
N ALA A 153 1.21 2.01 -1.07
CA ALA A 153 0.44 0.89 -1.62
C ALA A 153 0.55 -0.36 -0.72
N ALA A 154 1.77 -0.68 -0.28
CA ALA A 154 2.00 -1.80 0.64
C ALA A 154 1.25 -1.59 1.97
N GLY A 155 1.24 -0.38 2.52
CA GLY A 155 0.47 -0.02 3.72
C GLY A 155 -1.03 -0.25 3.55
N TRP A 156 -1.61 0.08 2.39
CA TRP A 156 -3.02 -0.21 2.09
C TRP A 156 -3.30 -1.71 2.03
N VAL A 157 -2.41 -2.50 1.40
CA VAL A 157 -2.54 -3.96 1.38
C VAL A 157 -2.52 -4.51 2.81
N THR A 158 -1.56 -4.09 3.63
CA THR A 158 -1.48 -4.50 5.05
C THR A 158 -2.75 -4.11 5.82
N ALA A 159 -3.27 -2.89 5.62
CA ALA A 159 -4.48 -2.42 6.28
C ALA A 159 -5.72 -3.25 5.91
N LEU A 160 -5.88 -3.61 4.63
CA LEU A 160 -6.96 -4.49 4.17
C LEU A 160 -6.86 -5.88 4.77
N PHE A 161 -5.66 -6.47 4.83
CA PHE A 161 -5.45 -7.76 5.50
C PHE A 161 -5.77 -7.68 7.00
N ARG A 162 -5.43 -6.58 7.67
CA ARG A 162 -5.80 -6.35 9.09
C ARG A 162 -7.32 -6.30 9.26
N CYS A 163 -8.07 -5.71 8.33
CA CYS A 163 -9.54 -5.72 8.38
C CYS A 163 -10.11 -7.13 8.30
N VAL A 164 -9.62 -7.94 7.36
CA VAL A 164 -10.08 -9.34 7.19
C VAL A 164 -9.69 -10.20 8.39
N HIS A 165 -8.49 -10.01 8.92
CA HIS A 165 -7.96 -10.81 10.03
C HIS A 165 -8.04 -10.07 11.38
N TRP A 166 -9.08 -9.27 11.58
CA TRP A 166 -9.23 -8.40 12.75
C TRP A 166 -9.15 -9.15 14.09
N CYS A 167 -9.60 -10.40 14.13
CA CYS A 167 -9.61 -11.24 15.36
C CYS A 167 -8.32 -12.04 15.58
N ASN A 168 -7.32 -11.96 14.67
CA ASN A 168 -6.11 -12.77 14.78
C ASN A 168 -4.90 -11.95 15.28
N PRO A 169 -4.53 -12.04 16.57
CA PRO A 169 -3.43 -11.25 17.15
C PRO A 169 -2.05 -11.64 16.61
N PHE A 170 -1.87 -12.88 16.12
CA PHE A 170 -0.60 -13.30 15.53
C PHE A 170 -0.32 -12.57 14.21
N LEU A 171 -1.34 -12.43 13.36
CA LEU A 171 -1.22 -11.71 12.11
C LEU A 171 -0.97 -10.22 12.35
N TRP A 172 -1.54 -9.62 13.37
CA TRP A 172 -1.26 -8.23 13.72
C TRP A 172 0.23 -8.03 14.04
N ARG A 173 0.83 -8.91 14.83
CA ARG A 173 2.27 -8.86 15.11
C ARG A 173 3.13 -9.06 13.87
N ILE A 174 2.69 -9.91 12.94
CA ILE A 174 3.40 -10.09 11.65
C ILE A 174 3.34 -8.80 10.83
N PHE A 175 2.17 -8.18 10.74
CA PHE A 175 2.01 -6.91 10.03
C PHE A 175 2.82 -5.78 10.68
N ASP A 176 2.87 -5.69 12.00
CA ASP A 176 3.72 -4.73 12.71
C ASP A 176 5.21 -4.95 12.39
N ARG A 177 5.65 -6.21 12.31
CA ARG A 177 7.02 -6.53 11.90
C ARG A 177 7.30 -6.13 10.45
N ILE A 178 6.36 -6.37 9.53
CA ILE A 178 6.49 -5.96 8.13
C ILE A 178 6.63 -4.44 8.04
N ASP A 179 5.78 -3.69 8.75
CA ASP A 179 5.82 -2.23 8.76
C ASP A 179 7.15 -1.73 9.34
N ASN A 180 7.62 -2.29 10.46
CA ASN A 180 8.92 -1.95 11.06
C ASN A 180 10.10 -2.29 10.15
N GLN A 181 10.06 -3.41 9.44
CA GLN A 181 11.11 -3.77 8.49
C GLN A 181 11.16 -2.83 7.28
N ARG A 182 10.01 -2.37 6.82
CA ARG A 182 9.93 -1.37 5.74
C ARG A 182 10.56 -0.05 6.19
N GLU A 183 10.25 0.40 7.40
CA GLU A 183 10.83 1.59 8.00
C GLU A 183 12.35 1.49 8.13
N GLN A 184 12.85 0.40 8.74
CA GLN A 184 14.27 0.14 8.86
C GLN A 184 14.99 0.10 7.50
N ARG A 185 14.35 -0.49 6.49
CA ARG A 185 14.90 -0.52 5.13
C ARG A 185 14.93 0.88 4.52
N CYS A 186 13.92 1.70 4.75
CA CYS A 186 13.91 3.09 4.31
C CYS A 186 15.05 3.86 4.94
N ASP A 187 15.25 3.76 6.26
CA ASP A 187 16.34 4.39 7.00
C ASP A 187 17.71 3.95 6.48
N GLN A 188 17.91 2.65 6.24
CA GLN A 188 19.15 2.14 5.65
C GLN A 188 19.43 2.75 4.28
N LEU A 189 18.42 2.84 3.42
CA LEU A 189 18.55 3.44 2.09
C LEU A 189 18.80 4.94 2.15
N VAL A 190 18.30 5.65 3.15
CA VAL A 190 18.66 7.04 3.43
C VAL A 190 20.12 7.14 3.82
N LEU A 191 20.57 6.35 4.79
CA LEU A 191 21.95 6.32 5.27
C LEU A 191 22.97 5.96 4.18
N GLU A 192 22.61 5.07 3.25
CA GLU A 192 23.46 4.72 2.11
C GLU A 192 23.66 5.89 1.14
N ARG A 193 22.68 6.81 1.07
CA ARG A 193 22.72 7.96 0.18
C ARG A 193 23.30 9.22 0.82
N LEU A 194 23.32 9.27 2.15
CA LEU A 194 23.91 10.38 2.88
C LEU A 194 25.43 10.17 3.05
N GLU A 195 26.20 11.24 2.90
CA GLU A 195 27.65 11.26 3.03
C GLU A 195 28.08 12.11 4.22
N GLY A 196 29.22 11.75 4.84
CA GLY A 196 29.91 12.57 5.81
C GLY A 196 29.13 12.90 7.07
N GLU A 197 28.98 14.19 7.38
CA GLU A 197 28.29 14.68 8.59
C GLU A 197 26.79 14.40 8.57
N ASP A 198 26.14 14.51 7.42
CA ASP A 198 24.72 14.24 7.26
C ASP A 198 24.35 12.82 7.71
N ARG A 199 25.23 11.86 7.45
CA ARG A 199 25.02 10.45 7.88
C ARG A 199 25.15 10.29 9.40
N ARG A 200 26.07 10.99 10.05
CA ARG A 200 26.29 10.91 11.52
C ARG A 200 25.12 11.51 12.30
N ASP A 201 24.52 12.56 11.76
CA ASP A 201 23.42 13.25 12.41
C ASP A 201 22.03 12.63 12.18
N TYR A 202 21.90 11.73 11.18
CA TYR A 202 20.62 11.06 10.90
C TYR A 202 20.14 10.19 12.07
N GLY A 203 21.02 9.56 12.81
CA GLY A 203 20.68 8.72 13.95
C GLY A 203 20.40 9.45 15.26
N ARG A 204 20.40 10.81 15.27
CA ARG A 204 20.13 11.63 16.44
C ARG A 204 18.77 12.32 16.45
N VAL A 205 17.99 12.12 15.38
CA VAL A 205 16.60 12.59 15.23
C VAL A 205 15.65 11.46 15.60
#